data_54efcbb55fba5a3f9aa00d4258653995
#
_entry.id   54efcbb55fba5a3f9aa00d4258653995
#
_cell.length_a   1.000
_cell.length_b   1.000
_cell.length_c   1.000
_cell.angle_alpha   90.00
_cell.angle_beta   90.00
_cell.angle_gamma   90.00
#
_symmetry.space_group_name_H-M   'P 1'
#
loop_
_entity.id
_entity.type
_entity.pdbx_description
1 polymer ?
#
loop_
_entity_poly.entity_id
_entity_poly.type
_entity_poly.pdbx_seq_one_letter_code
_entity_poly.pdbx_strand_id
1 'polypeptide(L)'
;LTESQEAINFYYTVEEKSTGIKISFIIIYIIIVSLLLFISISIAIRFSSRFFRSINNLISASSAIGEGDLTTKVPEMKTDKDLEILNRNFNSMIVRLKNQQDKVIINERYEAWGNLARKLAHEIKNPLTPIQLSIDRIKEKYIQQVDKNDKDNFEKNLKIINNQIKQIGNLVNEFSDFARMPKQD
;
A
#
# COMPACT_ATOMS: atom_id res chain seq x y z
N LEU A 1 -48.96 22.89 -85.71
CA LEU A 1 -48.95 21.57 -84.95
C LEU A 1 -47.51 21.13 -84.53
N THR A 2 -46.42 21.64 -85.21
CA THR A 2 -45.04 21.26 -84.92
C THR A 2 -44.45 22.01 -83.71
N GLU A 3 -44.70 23.33 -83.51
CA GLU A 3 -44.20 24.16 -82.41
C GLU A 3 -44.74 23.71 -81.02
N SER A 4 -46.00 23.31 -80.93
CA SER A 4 -46.52 22.85 -79.65
C SER A 4 -45.97 21.50 -79.21
N GLN A 5 -45.57 20.65 -80.16
CA GLN A 5 -44.93 19.36 -79.92
C GLN A 5 -43.52 19.50 -79.44
N GLU A 6 -42.78 20.45 -79.97
CA GLU A 6 -41.40 20.79 -79.50
C GLU A 6 -41.42 21.37 -78.13
N ALA A 7 -42.33 22.25 -77.76
CA ALA A 7 -42.47 22.82 -76.44
C ALA A 7 -42.80 21.74 -75.36
N ILE A 8 -43.70 20.79 -75.73
CA ILE A 8 -44.02 19.65 -74.84
C ILE A 8 -42.78 18.74 -74.63
N ASN A 9 -42.08 18.41 -75.69
CA ASN A 9 -40.87 17.57 -75.55
C ASN A 9 -39.79 18.29 -74.78
N PHE A 10 -39.63 19.58 -74.95
CA PHE A 10 -38.68 20.37 -74.13
C PHE A 10 -39.06 20.34 -72.66
N TYR A 11 -40.33 20.54 -72.35
CA TYR A 11 -40.82 20.48 -70.94
C TYR A 11 -40.51 19.11 -70.31
N TYR A 12 -40.83 18.00 -70.97
CA TYR A 12 -40.52 16.67 -70.46
C TYR A 12 -39.00 16.41 -70.26
N THR A 13 -38.18 16.94 -71.14
CA THR A 13 -36.73 16.79 -71.08
C THR A 13 -36.15 17.58 -69.86
N VAL A 14 -36.69 18.76 -69.61
CA VAL A 14 -36.30 19.59 -68.47
C VAL A 14 -36.74 18.97 -67.13
N GLU A 15 -37.99 18.41 -67.10
CA GLU A 15 -38.53 17.74 -65.93
C GLU A 15 -37.78 16.45 -65.63
N GLU A 16 -37.39 15.66 -66.59
CA GLU A 16 -36.60 14.45 -66.46
C GLU A 16 -35.18 14.77 -65.95
N LYS A 17 -34.52 15.80 -66.50
CA LYS A 17 -33.21 16.30 -66.00
C LYS A 17 -33.29 16.82 -64.54
N SER A 18 -34.37 17.57 -64.24
CA SER A 18 -34.55 18.10 -62.85
C SER A 18 -34.73 16.95 -61.84
N THR A 19 -35.49 15.91 -62.22
CA THR A 19 -35.74 14.73 -61.40
C THR A 19 -34.44 13.93 -61.21
N GLY A 20 -33.67 13.73 -62.30
CA GLY A 20 -32.33 13.09 -62.21
C GLY A 20 -31.36 13.81 -61.26
N ILE A 21 -31.31 15.15 -61.31
CA ILE A 21 -30.51 15.97 -60.41
C ILE A 21 -30.96 15.81 -58.95
N LYS A 22 -32.26 15.85 -58.66
CA LYS A 22 -32.80 15.64 -57.32
C LYS A 22 -32.45 14.27 -56.75
N ILE A 23 -32.57 13.21 -57.56
CA ILE A 23 -32.18 11.85 -57.17
C ILE A 23 -30.69 11.77 -56.85
N SER A 24 -29.83 12.39 -57.69
CA SER A 24 -28.39 12.42 -57.45
C SER A 24 -28.04 13.12 -56.13
N PHE A 25 -28.68 14.24 -55.81
CA PHE A 25 -28.49 14.91 -54.54
C PHE A 25 -28.93 14.05 -53.33
N ILE A 26 -30.06 13.35 -53.44
CA ILE A 26 -30.52 12.44 -52.38
C ILE A 26 -29.52 11.30 -52.18
N ILE A 27 -28.99 10.71 -53.24
CA ILE A 27 -27.99 9.63 -53.15
C ILE A 27 -26.72 10.14 -52.47
N ILE A 28 -26.21 11.30 -52.90
CA ILE A 28 -25.01 11.93 -52.30
C ILE A 28 -25.25 12.21 -50.80
N TYR A 29 -26.41 12.75 -50.43
CA TYR A 29 -26.77 12.99 -49.04
C TYR A 29 -26.78 11.70 -48.20
N ILE A 30 -27.37 10.63 -48.70
CA ILE A 30 -27.42 9.32 -48.03
C ILE A 30 -26.00 8.77 -47.84
N ILE A 31 -25.13 8.89 -48.84
CA ILE A 31 -23.72 8.46 -48.75
C ILE A 31 -22.98 9.25 -47.66
N ILE A 32 -23.13 10.58 -47.65
CA ILE A 32 -22.46 11.43 -46.63
C ILE A 32 -22.94 11.07 -45.23
N VAL A 33 -24.25 10.95 -45.03
CA VAL A 33 -24.82 10.60 -43.72
C VAL A 33 -24.36 9.22 -43.27
N SER A 34 -24.35 8.24 -44.18
CA SER A 34 -23.86 6.89 -43.88
C SER A 34 -22.39 6.87 -43.50
N LEU A 35 -21.54 7.65 -44.18
CA LEU A 35 -20.12 7.78 -43.86
C LEU A 35 -19.89 8.44 -42.49
N LEU A 36 -20.64 9.50 -42.20
CA LEU A 36 -20.58 10.17 -40.90
C LEU A 36 -21.00 9.25 -39.74
N LEU A 37 -22.07 8.47 -39.94
CA LEU A 37 -22.53 7.46 -38.99
C LEU A 37 -21.48 6.37 -38.75
N PHE A 38 -20.86 5.87 -39.82
CA PHE A 38 -19.79 4.87 -39.72
C PHE A 38 -18.57 5.38 -38.93
N ILE A 39 -18.14 6.60 -39.20
CA ILE A 39 -17.03 7.25 -38.47
C ILE A 39 -17.42 7.43 -37.00
N SER A 40 -18.62 7.92 -36.72
CA SER A 40 -19.10 8.16 -35.34
C SER A 40 -19.14 6.85 -34.54
N ILE A 41 -19.71 5.77 -35.12
CA ILE A 41 -19.74 4.45 -34.48
C ILE A 41 -18.32 3.92 -34.23
N SER A 42 -17.41 4.06 -35.18
CA SER A 42 -16.03 3.60 -35.06
C SER A 42 -15.29 4.32 -33.90
N ILE A 43 -15.49 5.61 -33.78
CA ILE A 43 -14.93 6.41 -32.67
C ILE A 43 -15.55 5.96 -31.33
N ALA A 44 -16.88 5.80 -31.28
CA ALA A 44 -17.59 5.39 -30.09
C ALA A 44 -17.15 4.01 -29.58
N ILE A 45 -16.95 3.03 -30.45
CA ILE A 45 -16.47 1.69 -30.09
C ILE A 45 -15.05 1.76 -29.54
N ARG A 46 -14.15 2.52 -30.16
CA ARG A 46 -12.76 2.66 -29.71
C ARG A 46 -12.68 3.32 -28.34
N PHE A 47 -13.45 4.38 -28.13
CA PHE A 47 -13.53 5.08 -26.85
C PHE A 47 -14.09 4.16 -25.76
N SER A 48 -15.23 3.53 -26.03
CA SER A 48 -15.90 2.60 -25.11
C SER A 48 -14.98 1.46 -24.66
N SER A 49 -14.27 0.82 -25.60
CA SER A 49 -13.36 -0.29 -25.28
C SER A 49 -12.20 0.11 -24.39
N ARG A 50 -11.63 1.32 -24.58
CA ARG A 50 -10.55 1.84 -23.72
C ARG A 50 -11.06 2.17 -22.33
N PHE A 51 -12.20 2.82 -22.24
CA PHE A 51 -12.85 3.18 -20.98
C PHE A 51 -13.15 1.94 -20.12
N PHE A 52 -13.84 0.95 -20.68
CA PHE A 52 -14.17 -0.28 -19.96
C PHE A 52 -12.95 -1.07 -19.53
N ARG A 53 -11.88 -1.10 -20.32
CA ARG A 53 -10.64 -1.76 -19.93
C ARG A 53 -10.00 -1.10 -18.71
N SER A 54 -9.98 0.24 -18.66
CA SER A 54 -9.45 0.99 -17.52
C SER A 54 -10.25 0.73 -16.24
N ILE A 55 -11.58 0.74 -16.34
CA ILE A 55 -12.48 0.45 -15.21
C ILE A 55 -12.31 -1.00 -14.72
N ASN A 56 -12.23 -1.97 -15.62
CA ASN A 56 -12.03 -3.37 -15.23
C ASN A 56 -10.68 -3.59 -14.52
N ASN A 57 -9.60 -2.90 -14.94
CA ASN A 57 -8.32 -2.94 -14.24
C ASN A 57 -8.41 -2.39 -12.81
N LEU A 58 -9.17 -1.30 -12.61
CA LEU A 58 -9.43 -0.73 -11.29
C LEU A 58 -10.23 -1.69 -10.40
N ILE A 59 -11.28 -2.32 -10.97
CA ILE A 59 -12.08 -3.31 -10.24
C ILE A 59 -11.21 -4.50 -9.82
N SER A 60 -10.40 -5.05 -10.72
CA SER A 60 -9.51 -6.17 -10.41
C SER A 60 -8.48 -5.81 -9.35
N ALA A 61 -7.87 -4.62 -9.45
CA ALA A 61 -6.93 -4.15 -8.43
C ALA A 61 -7.61 -3.92 -7.09
N SER A 62 -8.84 -3.37 -7.08
CA SER A 62 -9.64 -3.19 -5.85
C SER A 62 -9.99 -4.52 -5.19
N SER A 63 -10.32 -5.57 -5.98
CA SER A 63 -10.58 -6.92 -5.46
C SER A 63 -9.32 -7.52 -4.81
N ALA A 64 -8.18 -7.43 -5.50
CA ALA A 64 -6.90 -7.91 -4.96
C ALA A 64 -6.52 -7.22 -3.64
N ILE A 65 -6.74 -5.90 -3.55
CA ILE A 65 -6.53 -5.15 -2.30
C ILE A 65 -7.47 -5.64 -1.20
N GLY A 66 -8.74 -5.90 -1.53
CA GLY A 66 -9.71 -6.45 -0.59
C GLY A 66 -9.32 -7.84 -0.05
N GLU A 67 -8.58 -8.62 -0.83
CA GLU A 67 -7.99 -9.91 -0.44
C GLU A 67 -6.64 -9.76 0.31
N GLY A 68 -6.15 -8.53 0.50
CA GLY A 68 -4.92 -8.23 1.22
C GLY A 68 -3.66 -8.10 0.35
N ASP A 69 -3.77 -8.22 -0.97
CA ASP A 69 -2.63 -8.00 -1.87
C ASP A 69 -2.43 -6.52 -2.16
N LEU A 70 -1.58 -5.87 -1.38
CA LEU A 70 -1.18 -4.47 -1.56
C LEU A 70 0.02 -4.30 -2.51
N THR A 71 0.42 -5.36 -3.24
CA THR A 71 1.50 -5.28 -4.22
C THR A 71 0.98 -5.02 -5.64
N THR A 72 -0.31 -5.28 -5.87
CA THR A 72 -0.99 -5.06 -7.14
C THR A 72 -1.04 -3.59 -7.50
N LYS A 73 -0.70 -3.25 -8.75
CA LYS A 73 -0.82 -1.90 -9.32
C LYS A 73 -1.73 -1.89 -10.52
N VAL A 74 -2.49 -0.82 -10.69
CA VAL A 74 -3.23 -0.57 -11.93
C VAL A 74 -2.23 -0.21 -13.02
N PRO A 75 -2.24 -0.90 -14.19
CA PRO A 75 -1.35 -0.60 -15.29
C PRO A 75 -1.50 0.85 -15.79
N GLU A 76 -0.39 1.52 -16.04
CA GLU A 76 -0.40 2.82 -16.69
C GLU A 76 -0.75 2.62 -18.18
N MET A 77 -1.94 3.06 -18.54
CA MET A 77 -2.41 3.04 -19.93
C MET A 77 -2.55 4.48 -20.40
N LYS A 78 -2.04 4.77 -21.60
CA LYS A 78 -2.34 6.04 -22.30
C LYS A 78 -3.82 6.05 -22.70
N THR A 79 -4.63 6.61 -21.83
CA THR A 79 -6.08 6.76 -22.01
C THR A 79 -6.46 8.23 -21.96
N ASP A 80 -7.74 8.50 -21.70
CA ASP A 80 -8.21 9.84 -21.39
C ASP A 80 -7.48 10.39 -20.14
N LYS A 81 -7.18 11.67 -20.17
CA LYS A 81 -6.41 12.37 -19.10
C LYS A 81 -7.00 12.17 -17.72
N ASP A 82 -8.33 12.17 -17.63
CA ASP A 82 -9.03 12.00 -16.35
C ASP A 82 -8.88 10.57 -15.80
N LEU A 83 -8.92 9.55 -16.66
CA LEU A 83 -8.69 8.16 -16.28
C LEU A 83 -7.22 7.90 -15.90
N GLU A 84 -6.28 8.59 -16.54
CA GLU A 84 -4.86 8.51 -16.17
C GLU A 84 -4.63 9.09 -14.77
N ILE A 85 -5.24 10.23 -14.47
CA ILE A 85 -5.21 10.85 -13.12
C ILE A 85 -5.83 9.91 -12.08
N LEU A 86 -6.98 9.31 -12.40
CA LEU A 86 -7.64 8.35 -11.51
C LEU A 86 -6.76 7.14 -11.20
N ASN A 87 -6.16 6.53 -12.22
CA ASN A 87 -5.25 5.39 -12.06
C ASN A 87 -4.02 5.75 -11.20
N ARG A 88 -3.44 6.92 -11.40
CA ARG A 88 -2.31 7.43 -10.62
C ARG A 88 -2.68 7.66 -9.17
N ASN A 89 -3.83 8.29 -8.91
CA ASN A 89 -4.33 8.52 -7.57
C ASN A 89 -4.64 7.20 -6.85
N PHE A 90 -5.20 6.23 -7.55
CA PHE A 90 -5.48 4.90 -7.03
C PHE A 90 -4.17 4.17 -6.65
N ASN A 91 -3.16 4.18 -7.52
CA ASN A 91 -1.85 3.61 -7.22
C ASN A 91 -1.17 4.30 -6.03
N SER A 92 -1.30 5.62 -5.92
CA SER A 92 -0.79 6.37 -4.77
C SER A 92 -1.49 5.98 -3.47
N MET A 93 -2.79 5.72 -3.52
CA MET A 93 -3.57 5.22 -2.37
C MET A 93 -3.08 3.84 -1.93
N ILE A 94 -2.83 2.92 -2.86
CA ILE A 94 -2.28 1.58 -2.55
C ILE A 94 -0.94 1.69 -1.82
N VAL A 95 -0.03 2.53 -2.33
CA VAL A 95 1.29 2.75 -1.69
C VAL A 95 1.14 3.27 -0.26
N ARG A 96 0.24 4.23 -0.04
CA ARG A 96 -0.04 4.75 1.31
C ARG A 96 -0.61 3.68 2.23
N LEU A 97 -1.55 2.88 1.74
CA LEU A 97 -2.17 1.80 2.51
C LEU A 97 -1.12 0.75 2.92
N LYS A 98 -0.24 0.35 1.99
CA LYS A 98 0.88 -0.55 2.28
C LYS A 98 1.80 0.01 3.35
N ASN A 99 2.22 1.28 3.22
CA ASN A 99 3.08 1.92 4.21
C ASN A 99 2.41 2.00 5.60
N GLN A 100 1.09 2.22 5.66
CA GLN A 100 0.35 2.20 6.92
C GLN A 100 0.30 0.80 7.51
N GLN A 101 0.05 -0.24 6.72
CA GLN A 101 0.07 -1.63 7.17
C GLN A 101 1.45 -2.03 7.72
N ASP A 102 2.53 -1.68 7.00
CA ASP A 102 3.90 -1.94 7.45
C ASP A 102 4.20 -1.25 8.79
N LYS A 103 3.75 -0.01 8.96
CA LYS A 103 3.87 0.72 10.24
C LYS A 103 3.10 0.02 11.36
N VAL A 104 1.89 -0.46 11.13
CA VAL A 104 1.10 -1.20 12.12
C VAL A 104 1.84 -2.46 12.55
N ILE A 105 2.31 -3.27 11.60
CA ILE A 105 3.06 -4.51 11.88
C ILE A 105 4.32 -4.23 12.71
N ILE A 106 5.08 -3.20 12.33
CA ILE A 106 6.28 -2.78 13.08
C ILE A 106 5.89 -2.37 14.50
N ASN A 107 4.82 -1.60 14.65
CA ASN A 107 4.34 -1.14 15.94
C ASN A 107 3.89 -2.29 16.86
N GLU A 108 3.15 -3.25 16.33
CA GLU A 108 2.75 -4.46 17.06
C GLU A 108 3.96 -5.28 17.53
N ARG A 109 4.99 -5.40 16.66
CA ARG A 109 6.25 -6.07 17.04
C ARG A 109 6.97 -5.34 18.17
N TYR A 110 7.05 -4.01 18.12
CA TYR A 110 7.66 -3.22 19.18
C TYR A 110 6.90 -3.35 20.51
N GLU A 111 5.57 -3.35 20.47
CA GLU A 111 4.74 -3.53 21.66
C GLU A 111 4.92 -4.93 22.27
N ALA A 112 4.87 -5.97 21.44
CA ALA A 112 5.13 -7.35 21.88
C ALA A 112 6.54 -7.49 22.49
N TRP A 113 7.56 -6.89 21.86
CA TRP A 113 8.93 -6.87 22.35
C TRP A 113 9.06 -6.13 23.69
N GLY A 114 8.42 -4.96 23.81
CA GLY A 114 8.40 -4.20 25.06
C GLY A 114 7.76 -4.96 26.23
N ASN A 115 6.69 -5.67 25.96
CA ASN A 115 6.02 -6.52 26.95
C ASN A 115 6.90 -7.70 27.38
N LEU A 116 7.55 -8.36 26.40
CA LEU A 116 8.49 -9.46 26.65
C LEU A 116 9.69 -9.00 27.49
N ALA A 117 10.32 -7.89 27.10
CA ALA A 117 11.47 -7.34 27.79
C ALA A 117 11.14 -6.99 29.27
N ARG A 118 9.98 -6.41 29.50
CA ARG A 118 9.51 -6.10 30.87
C ARG A 118 9.31 -7.35 31.69
N LYS A 119 8.67 -8.38 31.12
CA LYS A 119 8.49 -9.67 31.79
C LYS A 119 9.82 -10.32 32.12
N LEU A 120 10.76 -10.39 31.15
CA LEU A 120 12.11 -10.93 31.36
C LEU A 120 12.88 -10.16 32.44
N ALA A 121 12.78 -8.84 32.46
CA ALA A 121 13.42 -8.02 33.48
C ALA A 121 12.91 -8.39 34.90
N HIS A 122 11.61 -8.58 35.08
CA HIS A 122 11.04 -9.05 36.33
C HIS A 122 11.50 -10.47 36.69
N GLU A 123 11.47 -11.40 35.73
CA GLU A 123 11.88 -12.79 35.95
C GLU A 123 13.37 -12.93 36.29
N ILE A 124 14.23 -12.04 35.75
CA ILE A 124 15.67 -12.02 36.10
C ILE A 124 15.91 -11.35 37.46
N LYS A 125 15.20 -10.28 37.81
CA LYS A 125 15.34 -9.62 39.12
C LYS A 125 14.92 -10.53 40.29
N ASN A 126 13.91 -11.37 40.08
CA ASN A 126 13.41 -12.25 41.12
C ASN A 126 14.49 -13.16 41.75
N PRO A 127 15.35 -13.87 41.01
CA PRO A 127 16.43 -14.65 41.59
C PRO A 127 17.64 -13.79 42.07
N LEU A 128 17.87 -12.62 41.51
CA LEU A 128 19.02 -11.78 41.90
C LEU A 128 18.91 -11.28 43.35
N THR A 129 17.71 -10.90 43.81
CA THR A 129 17.49 -10.44 45.16
C THR A 129 17.83 -11.51 46.22
N PRO A 130 17.32 -12.76 46.15
CA PRO A 130 17.73 -13.78 47.13
C PRO A 130 19.19 -14.20 47.02
N ILE A 131 19.83 -14.13 45.82
CA ILE A 131 21.26 -14.38 45.67
C ILE A 131 22.04 -13.31 46.39
N GLN A 132 21.69 -12.03 46.23
CA GLN A 132 22.31 -10.90 46.92
C GLN A 132 22.23 -11.08 48.44
N LEU A 133 21.04 -11.37 48.96
CA LEU A 133 20.84 -11.60 50.39
C LEU A 133 21.60 -12.82 50.92
N SER A 134 21.76 -13.88 50.11
CA SER A 134 22.54 -15.06 50.48
C SER A 134 24.04 -14.73 50.58
N ILE A 135 24.57 -13.94 49.67
CA ILE A 135 25.96 -13.47 49.70
C ILE A 135 26.21 -12.60 50.94
N ASP A 136 25.31 -11.68 51.24
CA ASP A 136 25.41 -10.82 52.41
C ASP A 136 25.39 -11.62 53.71
N ARG A 137 24.51 -12.64 53.83
CA ARG A 137 24.46 -13.57 54.96
C ARG A 137 25.72 -14.42 55.09
N ILE A 138 26.29 -14.91 53.99
CA ILE A 138 27.55 -15.66 53.99
C ILE A 138 28.66 -14.77 54.50
N LYS A 139 28.74 -13.53 54.05
CA LYS A 139 29.72 -12.56 54.54
C LYS A 139 29.56 -12.35 56.03
N GLU A 140 28.39 -12.00 56.52
CA GLU A 140 28.13 -11.70 57.92
C GLU A 140 28.43 -12.89 58.82
N LYS A 141 28.00 -14.09 58.46
CA LYS A 141 28.12 -15.28 59.28
C LYS A 141 29.55 -15.87 59.33
N TYR A 142 30.27 -15.85 58.21
CA TYR A 142 31.50 -16.63 58.10
C TYR A 142 32.77 -15.76 58.05
N ILE A 143 32.70 -14.44 57.91
CA ILE A 143 33.87 -13.56 57.83
C ILE A 143 34.82 -13.67 59.04
N GLN A 144 34.28 -13.96 60.24
CA GLN A 144 35.06 -14.11 61.46
C GLN A 144 35.59 -15.53 61.66
N GLN A 145 35.09 -16.50 60.93
CA GLN A 145 35.47 -17.91 61.00
C GLN A 145 36.54 -18.29 59.98
N VAL A 146 36.78 -17.43 58.98
CA VAL A 146 37.81 -17.64 57.96
C VAL A 146 39.20 -17.35 58.56
N ASP A 147 40.17 -18.23 58.22
CA ASP A 147 41.58 -18.06 58.65
C ASP A 147 42.10 -16.67 58.19
N LYS A 148 42.97 -16.08 59.00
CA LYS A 148 43.54 -14.74 58.74
C LYS A 148 44.24 -14.66 57.38
N ASN A 149 44.86 -15.73 56.91
CA ASN A 149 45.53 -15.78 55.61
C ASN A 149 44.58 -15.80 54.43
N ASP A 150 43.34 -16.29 54.61
CA ASP A 150 42.34 -16.46 53.54
C ASP A 150 41.28 -15.36 53.60
N LYS A 151 41.23 -14.57 54.66
CA LYS A 151 40.18 -13.59 54.87
C LYS A 151 40.09 -12.54 53.77
N ASP A 152 41.23 -12.02 53.32
CA ASP A 152 41.28 -11.02 52.26
C ASP A 152 40.78 -11.60 50.92
N ASN A 153 41.14 -12.85 50.61
CA ASN A 153 40.68 -13.52 49.40
C ASN A 153 39.18 -13.81 49.48
N PHE A 154 38.67 -14.20 50.63
CA PHE A 154 37.26 -14.45 50.86
C PHE A 154 36.43 -13.17 50.65
N GLU A 155 36.83 -12.05 51.30
CA GLU A 155 36.15 -10.76 51.11
C GLU A 155 36.20 -10.27 49.68
N LYS A 156 37.38 -10.40 49.03
CA LYS A 156 37.56 -10.02 47.62
C LYS A 156 36.62 -10.80 46.71
N ASN A 157 36.49 -12.10 46.90
CA ASN A 157 35.60 -12.96 46.08
C ASN A 157 34.12 -12.60 46.29
N LEU A 158 33.68 -12.38 47.53
CA LEU A 158 32.30 -11.94 47.79
C LEU A 158 32.02 -10.57 47.19
N LYS A 159 32.97 -9.65 47.23
CA LYS A 159 32.85 -8.33 46.61
C LYS A 159 32.75 -8.42 45.10
N ILE A 160 33.51 -9.31 44.46
CA ILE A 160 33.43 -9.58 43.02
C ILE A 160 32.01 -10.08 42.68
N ILE A 161 31.49 -11.09 43.41
CA ILE A 161 30.15 -11.65 43.15
C ILE A 161 29.08 -10.57 43.31
N ASN A 162 29.11 -9.76 44.37
CA ASN A 162 28.20 -8.66 44.60
C ASN A 162 28.25 -7.61 43.48
N ASN A 163 29.43 -7.30 42.98
CA ASN A 163 29.57 -6.37 41.85
C ASN A 163 28.94 -6.94 40.57
N GLN A 164 29.11 -8.25 40.29
CA GLN A 164 28.50 -8.91 39.16
C GLN A 164 26.95 -8.91 39.25
N ILE A 165 26.40 -9.20 40.42
CA ILE A 165 24.94 -9.15 40.66
C ILE A 165 24.42 -7.73 40.40
N LYS A 166 25.08 -6.69 40.88
CA LYS A 166 24.71 -5.30 40.61
C LYS A 166 24.80 -4.96 39.14
N GLN A 167 25.84 -5.40 38.42
CA GLN A 167 25.98 -5.19 36.98
C GLN A 167 24.85 -5.85 36.19
N ILE A 168 24.51 -7.11 36.54
CA ILE A 168 23.38 -7.79 35.91
C ILE A 168 22.07 -7.02 36.18
N GLY A 169 21.84 -6.57 37.41
CA GLY A 169 20.69 -5.76 37.79
C GLY A 169 20.58 -4.46 36.96
N ASN A 170 21.71 -3.76 36.78
CA ASN A 170 21.76 -2.55 35.96
C ASN A 170 21.44 -2.83 34.49
N LEU A 171 22.08 -3.86 33.90
CA LEU A 171 21.80 -4.27 32.51
C LEU A 171 20.33 -4.64 32.30
N VAL A 172 19.72 -5.33 33.27
CA VAL A 172 18.29 -5.69 33.20
C VAL A 172 17.41 -4.44 33.29
N ASN A 173 17.79 -3.44 34.10
CA ASN A 173 17.08 -2.16 34.15
C ASN A 173 17.19 -1.41 32.83
N GLU A 174 18.42 -1.23 32.31
CA GLU A 174 18.65 -0.59 31.01
C GLU A 174 17.87 -1.27 29.88
N PHE A 175 17.85 -2.59 29.86
CA PHE A 175 17.07 -3.37 28.90
C PHE A 175 15.55 -3.12 29.01
N SER A 176 15.04 -3.07 30.24
CA SER A 176 13.64 -2.75 30.52
C SER A 176 13.28 -1.32 30.12
N ASP A 177 14.17 -0.37 30.37
CA ASP A 177 13.97 1.05 30.04
C ASP A 177 14.07 1.30 28.54
N PHE A 178 15.02 0.65 27.84
CA PHE A 178 15.09 0.65 26.37
C PHE A 178 13.79 0.15 25.72
N ALA A 179 13.23 -0.92 26.26
CA ALA A 179 11.93 -1.46 25.78
C ALA A 179 10.72 -0.56 26.11
N ARG A 180 10.90 0.46 26.94
CA ARG A 180 9.89 1.44 27.31
C ARG A 180 9.97 2.74 26.51
N MET A 181 11.01 2.92 25.68
CA MET A 181 11.16 4.15 24.88
C MET A 181 9.95 4.35 23.98
N PRO A 182 9.37 5.57 23.94
CA PRO A 182 8.28 5.90 23.03
C PRO A 182 8.76 5.77 21.58
N LYS A 183 7.86 5.32 20.72
CA LYS A 183 8.07 5.25 19.27
C LYS A 183 8.51 6.61 18.77
N GLN A 184 9.61 6.67 18.03
CA GLN A 184 9.89 7.83 17.19
C GLN A 184 8.87 7.81 16.05
N ASP A 185 8.05 8.88 15.96
CA ASP A 185 7.06 9.14 14.89
C ASP A 185 7.71 9.25 13.51
#